data_56c7598d98f9e6a800b8a653f3f3e8b2
#
_entry.id   56c7598d98f9e6a800b8a653f3f3e8b2
#
_cell.length_a   1.000
_cell.length_b   1.000
_cell.length_c   1.000
_cell.angle_alpha   90.00
_cell.angle_beta   90.00
_cell.angle_gamma   90.00
#
_symmetry.space_group_name_H-M   'P 1'
#
loop_
_entity.id
_entity.type
_entity.pdbx_description
1 polymer ?
#
loop_
_entity_poly.entity_id
_entity_poly.type
_entity_poly.pdbx_seq_one_letter_code
_entity_poly.pdbx_strand_id
1 'polypeptide(L)'
;MVYVFLADGFEEIEALTPVDILRRGGVDVVTVGVTGREATSSHNIVVTADIMEEEIDDFDGVEAIVLPCGMPGTTNLEASEVVKEAIEYCSKNDILIGAICAAPSILGHMGLLKGKHATAFPSFQKELDGAICNNGFVEKDGKIITARGMGVSVEFGLELLKELKGNDVANSVRNAIQCR
;
A
#
# COMPACT_ATOMS: atom_id res chain seq x y z
N MET A 1 13.00 -5.95 2.07
CA MET A 1 12.17 -6.14 0.83
C MET A 1 10.76 -5.63 1.09
N VAL A 2 10.10 -5.05 0.09
CA VAL A 2 8.72 -4.53 0.18
C VAL A 2 7.86 -5.22 -0.87
N TYR A 3 6.71 -5.77 -0.48
CA TYR A 3 5.72 -6.28 -1.43
C TYR A 3 4.68 -5.21 -1.76
N VAL A 4 4.39 -5.04 -3.06
CA VAL A 4 3.28 -4.22 -3.57
C VAL A 4 2.33 -5.15 -4.31
N PHE A 5 1.14 -5.37 -3.76
CA PHE A 5 0.16 -6.32 -4.30
C PHE A 5 -0.66 -5.69 -5.43
N LEU A 6 -0.69 -6.35 -6.58
CA LEU A 6 -1.42 -5.93 -7.78
C LEU A 6 -2.52 -6.94 -8.09
N ALA A 7 -3.76 -6.49 -8.14
CA ALA A 7 -4.91 -7.29 -8.55
C ALA A 7 -5.64 -6.60 -9.71
N ASP A 8 -6.30 -7.35 -10.57
CA ASP A 8 -7.09 -6.78 -11.67
C ASP A 8 -8.05 -5.72 -11.16
N GLY A 9 -8.07 -4.58 -11.83
CA GLY A 9 -8.78 -3.39 -11.44
C GLY A 9 -8.03 -2.48 -10.47
N PHE A 10 -6.72 -2.71 -10.23
CA PHE A 10 -5.91 -1.80 -9.43
C PHE A 10 -5.85 -0.38 -10.03
N GLU A 11 -5.60 0.63 -9.21
CA GLU A 11 -5.36 1.99 -9.69
C GLU A 11 -3.85 2.19 -9.93
N GLU A 12 -3.49 2.49 -11.16
CA GLU A 12 -2.10 2.48 -11.63
C GLU A 12 -1.22 3.53 -10.94
N ILE A 13 -1.75 4.71 -10.65
CA ILE A 13 -0.97 5.77 -10.00
C ILE A 13 -0.72 5.42 -8.52
N GLU A 14 -1.73 4.83 -7.87
CA GLU A 14 -1.62 4.42 -6.46
C GLU A 14 -0.66 3.25 -6.25
N ALA A 15 -0.52 2.39 -7.25
CA ALA A 15 0.39 1.25 -7.24
C ALA A 15 1.81 1.64 -7.68
N LEU A 16 1.95 2.23 -8.88
CA LEU A 16 3.25 2.41 -9.52
C LEU A 16 4.03 3.60 -8.95
N THR A 17 3.35 4.63 -8.43
CA THR A 17 4.03 5.76 -7.80
C THR A 17 4.82 5.35 -6.54
N PRO A 18 4.25 4.60 -5.58
CA PRO A 18 5.05 4.09 -4.45
C PRO A 18 6.18 3.16 -4.91
N VAL A 19 5.95 2.30 -5.91
CA VAL A 19 7.00 1.43 -6.48
C VAL A 19 8.18 2.26 -6.98
N ASP A 20 7.93 3.29 -7.81
CA ASP A 20 8.98 4.15 -8.36
C ASP A 20 9.72 4.91 -7.24
N ILE A 21 8.99 5.51 -6.30
CA ILE A 21 9.58 6.29 -5.20
C ILE A 21 10.45 5.41 -4.30
N LEU A 22 9.98 4.24 -3.93
CA LEU A 22 10.71 3.31 -3.07
C LEU A 22 11.97 2.78 -3.77
N ARG A 23 11.87 2.40 -5.06
CA ARG A 23 13.02 1.97 -5.88
C ARG A 23 14.04 3.10 -6.05
N ARG A 24 13.63 4.36 -6.24
CA ARG A 24 14.53 5.53 -6.24
C ARG A 24 15.25 5.71 -4.90
N GLY A 25 14.61 5.39 -3.80
CA GLY A 25 15.19 5.40 -2.46
C GLY A 25 16.07 4.21 -2.14
N GLY A 26 16.34 3.31 -3.09
CA GLY A 26 17.17 2.12 -2.89
C GLY A 26 16.50 1.04 -2.05
N VAL A 27 15.16 1.01 -2.02
CA VAL A 27 14.40 -0.07 -1.41
C VAL A 27 14.23 -1.20 -2.42
N ASP A 28 14.43 -2.42 -1.97
CA ASP A 28 14.11 -3.63 -2.73
C ASP A 28 12.59 -3.81 -2.76
N VAL A 29 11.97 -3.58 -3.92
CA VAL A 29 10.52 -3.63 -4.11
C VAL A 29 10.17 -4.70 -5.12
N VAL A 30 9.30 -5.60 -4.71
CA VAL A 30 8.75 -6.70 -5.52
C VAL A 30 7.25 -6.45 -5.71
N THR A 31 6.81 -6.36 -6.95
CA THR A 31 5.39 -6.33 -7.28
C THR A 31 4.84 -7.75 -7.33
N VAL A 32 3.70 -7.97 -6.68
CA VAL A 32 3.08 -9.30 -6.53
C VAL A 32 1.73 -9.31 -7.24
N GLY A 33 1.58 -10.15 -8.23
CA GLY A 33 0.32 -10.36 -8.95
C GLY A 33 -0.60 -11.31 -8.18
N VAL A 34 -1.77 -10.81 -7.78
CA VAL A 34 -2.78 -11.54 -6.99
C VAL A 34 -3.78 -12.28 -7.89
N THR A 35 -4.12 -11.69 -9.02
CA THR A 35 -5.05 -12.29 -9.99
C THR A 35 -4.34 -12.95 -11.17
N GLY A 36 -3.02 -12.95 -11.15
CA GLY A 36 -2.13 -13.49 -12.18
C GLY A 36 -0.90 -12.61 -12.33
N ARG A 37 0.08 -13.07 -13.13
CA ARG A 37 1.33 -12.33 -13.37
C ARG A 37 1.10 -11.01 -14.11
N GLU A 38 0.14 -10.96 -15.01
CA GLU A 38 -0.29 -9.73 -15.67
C GLU A 38 -1.55 -9.21 -14.97
N ALA A 39 -1.45 -8.07 -14.34
CA ALA A 39 -2.57 -7.37 -13.73
C ALA A 39 -3.02 -6.22 -14.64
N THR A 40 -4.32 -6.13 -14.89
CA THR A 40 -4.91 -5.05 -15.69
C THR A 40 -5.50 -3.99 -14.77
N SER A 41 -5.04 -2.74 -14.91
CA SER A 41 -5.50 -1.63 -14.08
C SER A 41 -6.95 -1.23 -14.40
N SER A 42 -7.53 -0.39 -13.55
CA SER A 42 -8.88 0.19 -13.73
C SER A 42 -9.02 1.04 -15.00
N HIS A 43 -7.92 1.46 -15.61
CA HIS A 43 -7.89 2.21 -16.87
C HIS A 43 -7.26 1.41 -18.04
N ASN A 44 -7.30 0.06 -17.96
CA ASN A 44 -6.84 -0.86 -19.01
C ASN A 44 -5.33 -0.77 -19.31
N ILE A 45 -4.50 -0.45 -18.31
CA ILE A 45 -3.05 -0.54 -18.42
C ILE A 45 -2.63 -1.89 -17.84
N VAL A 46 -1.95 -2.70 -18.66
CA VAL A 46 -1.43 -4.00 -18.22
C VAL A 46 -0.05 -3.81 -17.62
N VAL A 47 0.15 -4.37 -16.42
CA VAL A 47 1.44 -4.40 -15.73
C VAL A 47 1.80 -5.84 -15.43
N THR A 48 3.01 -6.25 -15.82
CA THR A 48 3.56 -7.55 -15.45
C THR A 48 4.19 -7.44 -14.07
N ALA A 49 3.68 -8.20 -13.12
CA ALA A 49 4.24 -8.29 -11.77
C ALA A 49 5.57 -9.08 -11.76
N ASP A 50 6.44 -8.76 -10.82
CA ASP A 50 7.72 -9.43 -10.65
C ASP A 50 7.53 -10.92 -10.28
N ILE A 51 6.57 -11.20 -9.37
CA ILE A 51 6.16 -12.55 -8.95
C ILE A 51 4.63 -12.67 -8.88
N MET A 52 4.13 -13.90 -8.78
CA MET A 52 2.72 -14.17 -8.42
C MET A 52 2.61 -14.47 -6.92
N GLU A 53 1.42 -14.32 -6.33
CA GLU A 53 1.22 -14.55 -4.90
C GLU A 53 1.52 -15.99 -4.47
N GLU A 54 1.33 -16.97 -5.35
CA GLU A 54 1.64 -18.38 -5.10
C GLU A 54 3.15 -18.66 -5.05
N GLU A 55 3.98 -17.71 -5.46
CA GLU A 55 5.45 -17.81 -5.40
C GLU A 55 6.01 -17.30 -4.05
N ILE A 56 5.14 -16.84 -3.15
CA ILE A 56 5.52 -16.42 -1.79
C ILE A 56 5.47 -17.64 -0.87
N ASP A 57 6.65 -18.14 -0.50
CA ASP A 57 6.76 -19.28 0.42
C ASP A 57 6.57 -18.85 1.89
N ASP A 58 7.09 -17.68 2.25
CA ASP A 58 6.96 -17.06 3.57
C ASP A 58 7.13 -15.53 3.50
N PHE A 59 7.02 -14.86 4.63
CA PHE A 59 7.21 -13.40 4.73
C PHE A 59 8.51 -13.00 5.45
N ASP A 60 9.46 -13.91 5.58
CA ASP A 60 10.73 -13.62 6.24
C ASP A 60 11.51 -12.53 5.47
N GLY A 61 11.98 -11.52 6.20
CA GLY A 61 12.71 -10.39 5.63
C GLY A 61 11.84 -9.33 4.93
N VAL A 62 10.52 -9.45 5.00
CA VAL A 62 9.61 -8.38 4.55
C VAL A 62 9.71 -7.19 5.52
N GLU A 63 9.92 -6.00 4.99
CA GLU A 63 10.02 -4.73 5.74
C GLU A 63 8.74 -3.90 5.63
N ALA A 64 7.97 -4.11 4.57
CA ALA A 64 6.67 -3.48 4.38
C ALA A 64 5.81 -4.22 3.35
N ILE A 65 4.50 -4.03 3.44
CA ILE A 65 3.54 -4.33 2.36
C ILE A 65 2.78 -3.07 1.96
N VAL A 66 2.39 -3.00 0.69
CA VAL A 66 1.62 -1.88 0.13
C VAL A 66 0.39 -2.42 -0.61
N LEU A 67 -0.76 -1.88 -0.23
CA LEU A 67 -2.07 -2.21 -0.77
C LEU A 67 -2.61 -1.00 -1.56
N PRO A 68 -2.45 -0.97 -2.88
CA PRO A 68 -3.10 0.03 -3.73
C PRO A 68 -4.61 -0.26 -3.82
N CYS A 69 -5.33 0.73 -4.32
CA CYS A 69 -6.77 0.61 -4.54
C CYS A 69 -7.09 0.38 -6.02
N GLY A 70 -8.25 0.79 -6.41
CA GLY A 70 -8.94 0.55 -7.67
C GLY A 70 -10.07 -0.47 -7.45
N MET A 71 -11.11 -0.36 -8.27
CA MET A 71 -12.22 -1.33 -8.22
C MET A 71 -12.30 -2.09 -9.54
N PRO A 72 -12.35 -3.43 -9.52
CA PRO A 72 -12.50 -4.32 -8.36
C PRO A 72 -11.19 -4.70 -7.65
N GLY A 73 -10.05 -4.05 -7.93
CA GLY A 73 -8.74 -4.39 -7.37
C GLY A 73 -8.75 -4.54 -5.85
N THR A 74 -9.36 -3.59 -5.11
CA THR A 74 -9.48 -3.66 -3.65
C THR A 74 -10.26 -4.89 -3.20
N THR A 75 -11.37 -5.22 -3.89
CA THR A 75 -12.15 -6.43 -3.58
C THR A 75 -11.35 -7.70 -3.84
N ASN A 76 -10.56 -7.72 -4.90
CA ASN A 76 -9.70 -8.86 -5.24
C ASN A 76 -8.58 -9.03 -4.21
N LEU A 77 -7.95 -7.92 -3.75
CA LEU A 77 -6.96 -7.96 -2.67
C LEU A 77 -7.57 -8.51 -1.37
N GLU A 78 -8.77 -8.02 -1.01
CA GLU A 78 -9.46 -8.47 0.21
C GLU A 78 -9.87 -9.94 0.14
N ALA A 79 -10.14 -10.47 -1.06
CA ALA A 79 -10.50 -11.87 -1.25
C ALA A 79 -9.30 -12.83 -1.17
N SER A 80 -8.06 -12.34 -1.43
CA SER A 80 -6.85 -13.16 -1.40
C SER A 80 -6.48 -13.59 0.02
N GLU A 81 -6.29 -14.88 0.22
CA GLU A 81 -5.80 -15.40 1.51
C GLU A 81 -4.33 -15.02 1.74
N VAL A 82 -3.50 -15.00 0.70
CA VAL A 82 -2.08 -14.59 0.80
C VAL A 82 -1.96 -13.14 1.24
N VAL A 83 -2.79 -12.24 0.70
CA VAL A 83 -2.82 -10.84 1.14
C VAL A 83 -3.24 -10.71 2.60
N LYS A 84 -4.24 -11.47 3.04
CA LYS A 84 -4.67 -11.50 4.46
C LYS A 84 -3.56 -12.01 5.38
N GLU A 85 -2.90 -13.10 4.98
CA GLU A 85 -1.77 -13.66 5.71
C GLU A 85 -0.62 -12.65 5.81
N ALA A 86 -0.29 -11.95 4.72
CA ALA A 86 0.72 -10.89 4.71
C ALA A 86 0.37 -9.74 5.67
N ILE A 87 -0.89 -9.29 5.68
CA ILE A 87 -1.39 -8.26 6.60
C ILE A 87 -1.26 -8.73 8.05
N GLU A 88 -1.72 -9.94 8.34
CA GLU A 88 -1.62 -10.51 9.69
C GLU A 88 -0.18 -10.66 10.15
N TYR A 89 0.69 -11.18 9.28
CA TYR A 89 2.11 -11.33 9.57
C TYR A 89 2.75 -9.97 9.90
N CYS A 90 2.54 -8.98 9.05
CA CYS A 90 3.07 -7.64 9.26
C CYS A 90 2.54 -7.00 10.56
N SER A 91 1.24 -7.15 10.83
CA SER A 91 0.63 -6.62 12.05
C SER A 91 1.18 -7.27 13.32
N LYS A 92 1.40 -8.59 13.32
CA LYS A 92 1.93 -9.34 14.46
C LYS A 92 3.41 -9.06 14.73
N ASN A 93 4.17 -8.73 13.68
CA ASN A 93 5.63 -8.53 13.76
C ASN A 93 6.05 -7.04 13.72
N ASP A 94 5.13 -6.10 13.89
CA ASP A 94 5.38 -4.64 13.86
C ASP A 94 6.08 -4.19 12.57
N ILE A 95 5.67 -4.79 11.44
CA ILE A 95 6.15 -4.50 10.09
C ILE A 95 5.22 -3.45 9.44
N LEU A 96 5.78 -2.59 8.60
CA LEU A 96 5.06 -1.48 7.99
C LEU A 96 3.97 -1.96 7.02
N ILE A 97 2.77 -1.39 7.15
CA ILE A 97 1.63 -1.62 6.25
C ILE A 97 1.21 -0.28 5.65
N GLY A 98 1.30 -0.16 4.33
CA GLY A 98 0.77 0.96 3.58
C GLY A 98 -0.52 0.59 2.85
N ALA A 99 -1.56 1.42 2.98
CA ALA A 99 -2.82 1.24 2.24
C ALA A 99 -3.37 2.59 1.77
N ILE A 100 -3.88 2.65 0.54
CA ILE A 100 -4.33 3.91 -0.05
C ILE A 100 -5.74 3.80 -0.62
N CYS A 101 -6.49 4.89 -0.60
CA CYS A 101 -7.80 5.08 -1.24
C CYS A 101 -8.88 4.20 -0.59
N ALA A 102 -9.38 3.14 -1.24
CA ALA A 102 -10.30 2.20 -0.63
C ALA A 102 -9.59 1.10 0.18
N ALA A 103 -8.35 0.76 -0.14
CA ALA A 103 -7.64 -0.35 0.48
C ALA A 103 -7.51 -0.28 2.02
N PRO A 104 -7.48 0.90 2.69
CA PRO A 104 -7.56 0.95 4.15
C PRO A 104 -8.79 0.27 4.74
N SER A 105 -9.90 0.11 3.97
CA SER A 105 -11.08 -0.64 4.46
C SER A 105 -10.75 -2.10 4.75
N ILE A 106 -9.82 -2.73 4.03
CA ILE A 106 -9.36 -4.10 4.30
C ILE A 106 -8.82 -4.18 5.73
N LEU A 107 -7.98 -3.20 6.12
CA LEU A 107 -7.42 -3.12 7.48
C LEU A 107 -8.51 -2.83 8.52
N GLY A 108 -9.52 -2.03 8.16
CA GLY A 108 -10.71 -1.77 8.98
C GLY A 108 -11.50 -3.04 9.26
N HIS A 109 -11.84 -3.81 8.23
CA HIS A 109 -12.57 -5.07 8.32
C HIS A 109 -11.81 -6.13 9.13
N MET A 110 -10.48 -6.11 9.07
CA MET A 110 -9.61 -6.96 9.91
C MET A 110 -9.44 -6.44 11.35
N GLY A 111 -10.06 -5.30 11.71
CA GLY A 111 -10.03 -4.73 13.06
C GLY A 111 -8.70 -4.08 13.46
N LEU A 112 -7.79 -3.88 12.52
CA LEU A 112 -6.44 -3.38 12.76
C LEU A 112 -6.37 -1.86 12.97
N LEU A 113 -7.44 -1.13 12.62
CA LEU A 113 -7.51 0.33 12.72
C LEU A 113 -8.19 0.83 14.01
N LYS A 114 -8.64 -0.06 14.88
CA LYS A 114 -9.37 0.32 16.09
C LYS A 114 -8.52 1.22 17.01
N GLY A 115 -9.00 2.44 17.22
CA GLY A 115 -8.33 3.46 18.03
C GLY A 115 -7.13 4.13 17.36
N LYS A 116 -6.84 3.82 16.09
CA LYS A 116 -5.75 4.40 15.32
C LYS A 116 -6.23 5.57 14.44
N HIS A 117 -5.35 6.54 14.25
CA HIS A 117 -5.54 7.56 13.23
C HIS A 117 -5.39 6.94 11.84
N ALA A 118 -6.41 7.12 11.00
CA ALA A 118 -6.40 6.59 9.65
C ALA A 118 -7.22 7.46 8.71
N THR A 119 -6.95 7.35 7.42
CA THR A 119 -7.71 7.98 6.35
C THR A 119 -7.96 6.99 5.22
N ALA A 120 -8.97 7.27 4.40
CA ALA A 120 -9.28 6.55 3.18
C ALA A 120 -9.97 7.49 2.20
N PHE A 121 -10.25 7.01 1.00
CA PHE A 121 -11.14 7.72 0.08
C PHE A 121 -12.47 8.03 0.79
N PRO A 122 -13.05 9.22 0.62
CA PRO A 122 -14.16 9.69 1.46
C PRO A 122 -15.34 8.72 1.61
N SER A 123 -15.72 8.00 0.54
CA SER A 123 -16.81 7.02 0.60
C SER A 123 -16.48 5.75 1.40
N PHE A 124 -15.20 5.45 1.64
CA PHE A 124 -14.71 4.29 2.37
C PHE A 124 -14.32 4.58 3.82
N GLN A 125 -14.30 5.83 4.24
CA GLN A 125 -13.98 6.18 5.64
C GLN A 125 -14.92 5.53 6.67
N LYS A 126 -16.18 5.31 6.30
CA LYS A 126 -17.17 4.61 7.13
C LYS A 126 -16.84 3.12 7.35
N GLU A 127 -15.95 2.54 6.55
CA GLU A 127 -15.54 1.13 6.59
C GLU A 127 -14.23 0.94 7.38
N LEU A 128 -13.68 2.03 7.96
CA LEU A 128 -12.51 1.97 8.83
C LEU A 128 -12.96 1.71 10.27
N ASP A 129 -13.41 0.50 10.57
CA ASP A 129 -14.05 0.14 11.83
C ASP A 129 -13.22 0.53 13.06
N GLY A 130 -13.77 1.46 13.86
CA GLY A 130 -13.16 1.94 15.09
C GLY A 130 -11.97 2.89 14.93
N ALA A 131 -11.61 3.28 13.70
CA ALA A 131 -10.57 4.26 13.45
C ALA A 131 -10.96 5.68 13.85
N ILE A 132 -9.96 6.48 14.18
CA ILE A 132 -10.08 7.94 14.36
C ILE A 132 -9.80 8.56 12.98
N CYS A 133 -10.88 8.79 12.20
CA CYS A 133 -10.76 9.36 10.87
C CYS A 133 -10.55 10.87 10.95
N ASN A 134 -9.41 11.32 10.45
CA ASN A 134 -9.08 12.73 10.29
C ASN A 134 -9.29 13.18 8.83
N ASN A 135 -9.27 14.49 8.60
CA ASN A 135 -9.30 15.06 7.25
C ASN A 135 -7.91 15.08 6.58
N GLY A 136 -6.92 14.40 7.14
CA GLY A 136 -5.58 14.28 6.58
C GLY A 136 -5.58 13.54 5.23
N PHE A 137 -4.64 13.90 4.38
CA PHE A 137 -4.46 13.24 3.08
C PHE A 137 -3.60 11.98 3.20
N VAL A 138 -2.65 11.99 4.12
CA VAL A 138 -1.83 10.84 4.54
C VAL A 138 -1.84 10.81 6.06
N GLU A 139 -2.14 9.69 6.65
CA GLU A 139 -2.14 9.47 8.10
C GLU A 139 -1.22 8.31 8.44
N LYS A 140 -0.46 8.49 9.52
CA LYS A 140 0.41 7.46 10.07
C LYS A 140 0.10 7.23 11.54
N ASP A 141 -0.09 5.99 11.90
CA ASP A 141 -0.23 5.56 13.31
C ASP A 141 0.52 4.25 13.53
N GLY A 142 1.62 4.34 14.28
CA GLY A 142 2.55 3.22 14.46
C GLY A 142 3.15 2.76 13.15
N LYS A 143 2.92 1.51 12.81
CA LYS A 143 3.37 0.86 11.56
C LYS A 143 2.31 0.81 10.47
N ILE A 144 1.26 1.60 10.59
CA ILE A 144 0.24 1.71 9.55
C ILE A 144 0.29 3.11 8.94
N ILE A 145 0.41 3.18 7.62
CA ILE A 145 0.31 4.41 6.83
C ILE A 145 -0.89 4.26 5.91
N THR A 146 -1.83 5.18 6.02
CA THR A 146 -3.00 5.23 5.14
C THR A 146 -3.03 6.51 4.35
N ALA A 147 -3.56 6.48 3.13
CA ALA A 147 -3.67 7.65 2.28
C ALA A 147 -5.02 7.73 1.58
N ARG A 148 -5.43 8.97 1.25
CA ARG A 148 -6.80 9.29 0.84
C ARG A 148 -7.14 8.89 -0.59
N GLY A 149 -6.16 8.84 -1.48
CA GLY A 149 -6.40 8.48 -2.87
C GLY A 149 -5.28 8.94 -3.82
N MET A 150 -5.49 8.71 -5.09
CA MET A 150 -4.52 8.88 -6.18
C MET A 150 -3.78 10.23 -6.16
N GLY A 151 -4.47 11.32 -5.83
CA GLY A 151 -3.89 12.66 -5.82
C GLY A 151 -2.78 12.88 -4.78
N VAL A 152 -2.55 11.94 -3.85
CA VAL A 152 -1.51 11.99 -2.81
C VAL A 152 -0.57 10.78 -2.85
N SER A 153 -0.53 10.06 -3.98
CA SER A 153 0.32 8.87 -4.12
C SER A 153 1.81 9.17 -3.96
N VAL A 154 2.25 10.37 -4.35
CA VAL A 154 3.64 10.81 -4.16
C VAL A 154 3.96 11.00 -2.68
N GLU A 155 3.11 11.71 -1.93
CA GLU A 155 3.28 11.93 -0.50
C GLU A 155 3.22 10.60 0.27
N PHE A 156 2.31 9.71 -0.14
CA PHE A 156 2.20 8.36 0.43
C PHE A 156 3.49 7.55 0.23
N GLY A 157 4.01 7.50 -1.01
CA GLY A 157 5.27 6.83 -1.32
C GLY A 157 6.47 7.41 -0.56
N LEU A 158 6.52 8.75 -0.41
CA LEU A 158 7.57 9.43 0.34
C LEU A 158 7.47 9.16 1.85
N GLU A 159 6.27 9.04 2.41
CA GLU A 159 6.11 8.70 3.84
C GLU A 159 6.51 7.24 4.10
N LEU A 160 6.17 6.30 3.20
CA LEU A 160 6.68 4.92 3.24
C LEU A 160 8.21 4.89 3.18
N LEU A 161 8.81 5.63 2.23
CA LEU A 161 10.26 5.70 2.08
C LEU A 161 10.94 6.27 3.34
N LYS A 162 10.36 7.29 3.93
CA LYS A 162 10.84 7.91 5.17
C LYS A 162 10.87 6.90 6.32
N GLU A 163 9.85 6.05 6.47
CA GLU A 163 9.82 5.01 7.50
C GLU A 163 10.87 3.92 7.28
N LEU A 164 11.12 3.57 6.03
CA LEU A 164 12.06 2.51 5.67
C LEU A 164 13.53 2.97 5.64
N LYS A 165 13.82 4.19 5.20
CA LYS A 165 15.18 4.68 4.93
C LYS A 165 15.53 6.01 5.62
N GLY A 166 14.59 6.61 6.34
CA GLY A 166 14.80 7.86 7.05
C GLY A 166 14.56 9.12 6.23
N ASN A 167 14.52 10.25 6.94
CA ASN A 167 14.18 11.57 6.36
C ASN A 167 15.13 12.02 5.25
N ASP A 168 16.42 11.77 5.39
CA ASP A 168 17.42 12.28 4.44
C ASP A 168 17.24 11.65 3.05
N VAL A 169 16.99 10.32 3.01
CA VAL A 169 16.72 9.60 1.76
C VAL A 169 15.40 10.06 1.14
N ALA A 170 14.35 10.15 1.94
CA ALA A 170 13.04 10.63 1.46
C ALA A 170 13.11 12.05 0.89
N ASN A 171 13.80 12.97 1.58
CA ASN A 171 14.02 14.35 1.11
C ASN A 171 14.87 14.39 -0.17
N SER A 172 15.88 13.55 -0.28
CA SER A 172 16.71 13.45 -1.50
C SER A 172 15.84 13.04 -2.70
N VAL A 173 15.00 12.00 -2.53
CA VAL A 173 14.08 11.56 -3.58
C VAL A 173 13.05 12.65 -3.89
N ARG A 174 12.43 13.28 -2.88
CA ARG A 174 11.49 14.41 -3.06
C ARG A 174 12.07 15.51 -3.93
N ASN A 175 13.32 15.91 -3.67
CA ASN A 175 14.02 16.94 -4.44
C ASN A 175 14.30 16.46 -5.88
N ALA A 176 14.72 15.21 -6.04
CA ALA A 176 15.06 14.64 -7.35
C ALA A 176 13.84 14.54 -8.29
N ILE A 177 12.66 14.21 -7.74
CA ILE A 177 11.41 14.15 -8.51
C ILE A 177 10.71 15.50 -8.67
N GLN A 178 11.31 16.60 -8.19
CA GLN A 178 10.77 17.97 -8.24
C GLN A 178 9.39 18.09 -7.57
N CYS A 179 9.15 17.32 -6.49
CA CYS A 179 7.92 17.40 -5.71
C CYS A 179 7.90 18.69 -4.88
N ARG A 180 6.74 19.37 -4.82
CA ARG A 180 6.51 20.61 -4.05
C ARG A 180 6.46 20.37 -2.56
#